data_752c7db5cdadae3d2a9bba2977b19ac7
#
_entry.id   752c7db5cdadae3d2a9bba2977b19ac7
#
_cell.length_a   1.000
_cell.length_b   1.000
_cell.length_c   1.000
_cell.angle_alpha   90.00
_cell.angle_beta   90.00
_cell.angle_gamma   90.00
#
_symmetry.space_group_name_H-M   'P 1'
#
loop_
_entity.id
_entity.type
_entity.pdbx_description
1 polymer ?
#
loop_
_entity_poly.entity_id
_entity_poly.type
_entity_poly.pdbx_seq_one_letter_code
_entity_poly.pdbx_strand_id
1 'polypeptide(L)'
;HDRRMPAPSYAGAMNRSPRVVLLAGGVGGSTFAAGLRDEVRERGGELTVVCNTGDDLWLAGVRLQPDVDSMLYALADVKDTTKGWGRRGDSTRVAGELHAWGVGWDWFELGDLDLGAHLARTSWLREGASVSEALRRLQSRWDIGATLLPMTDAEVDTRVVTAERTMHFQEWWTRFRASILPERFDNPGIETAVPAPGVLDALAQADAIVVAPSNPVVSIDPILAVPGVRGALRASSARVVGVSPIIGGAPVRGMADVCLRVVGVTCSAAGVAAHYGARESGGILDGWMIAEEEAADRAG
;
A
#
# COMPACT_ATOMS: atom_id res chain seq x y z
N HIS A 1 -37.53 -23.14 13.30
CA HIS A 1 -36.42 -23.66 14.09
C HIS A 1 -35.13 -23.17 13.50
N ASP A 2 -34.71 -21.98 13.96
CA ASP A 2 -33.46 -21.32 13.61
C ASP A 2 -32.31 -22.05 14.36
N ARG A 3 -31.56 -22.87 13.63
CA ARG A 3 -30.33 -23.48 14.15
C ARG A 3 -29.14 -22.59 13.76
N ARG A 4 -28.91 -21.52 14.52
CA ARG A 4 -27.62 -20.86 14.49
C ARG A 4 -26.58 -21.84 15.03
N MET A 5 -25.66 -22.27 14.17
CA MET A 5 -24.47 -22.98 14.61
C MET A 5 -23.67 -22.06 15.56
N PRO A 6 -23.25 -22.54 16.72
CA PRO A 6 -22.36 -21.73 17.57
C PRO A 6 -21.04 -21.53 16.83
N ALA A 7 -20.57 -20.29 16.86
CA ALA A 7 -19.23 -19.96 16.37
C ALA A 7 -18.19 -20.84 17.09
N PRO A 8 -17.18 -21.39 16.39
CA PRO A 8 -16.15 -22.17 17.03
C PRO A 8 -15.45 -21.31 18.08
N SER A 9 -15.49 -21.73 19.35
CA SER A 9 -14.76 -21.11 20.44
C SER A 9 -13.27 -21.40 20.26
N TYR A 10 -12.52 -20.44 19.73
CA TYR A 10 -11.06 -20.44 19.75
C TYR A 10 -10.53 -20.06 21.17
N ALA A 11 -11.10 -20.65 22.21
CA ALA A 11 -10.62 -20.52 23.58
C ALA A 11 -9.56 -21.59 23.83
N GLY A 12 -8.36 -21.40 23.29
CA GLY A 12 -7.22 -22.27 23.53
C GLY A 12 -5.92 -21.61 23.08
N ALA A 13 -5.21 -21.00 24.04
CA ALA A 13 -3.79 -20.67 24.01
C ALA A 13 -3.33 -19.58 23.03
N MET A 14 -3.55 -18.30 23.38
CA MET A 14 -2.53 -17.29 23.06
C MET A 14 -2.36 -16.36 24.26
N ASN A 15 -1.32 -16.62 25.05
CA ASN A 15 -0.91 -15.77 26.18
C ASN A 15 -0.10 -14.55 25.70
N ARG A 16 -0.14 -14.24 24.39
CA ARG A 16 0.52 -13.09 23.74
C ARG A 16 -0.44 -12.37 22.81
N SER A 17 -0.24 -11.07 22.67
CA SER A 17 -0.97 -10.22 21.74
C SER A 17 -0.82 -10.75 20.30
N PRO A 18 -1.92 -10.90 19.52
CA PRO A 18 -1.85 -11.34 18.14
C PRO A 18 -1.11 -10.30 17.28
N ARG A 19 -0.21 -10.78 16.44
CA ARG A 19 0.59 -9.96 15.53
C ARG A 19 0.03 -10.08 14.11
N VAL A 20 -0.48 -8.98 13.61
CA VAL A 20 -1.03 -8.89 12.25
C VAL A 20 -0.11 -8.08 11.37
N VAL A 21 0.21 -8.58 10.18
CA VAL A 21 0.96 -7.85 9.16
C VAL A 21 0.02 -7.52 8.00
N LEU A 22 0.04 -6.26 7.55
CA LEU A 22 -0.69 -5.78 6.38
C LEU A 22 0.29 -5.38 5.29
N LEU A 23 0.13 -5.92 4.08
CA LEU A 23 0.79 -5.41 2.87
C LEU A 23 -0.16 -4.44 2.19
N ALA A 24 0.24 -3.18 2.01
CA ALA A 24 -0.66 -2.16 1.50
C ALA A 24 0.06 -1.03 0.76
N GLY A 25 -0.66 -0.35 -0.11
CA GLY A 25 -0.31 0.90 -0.74
C GLY A 25 -1.57 1.64 -1.19
N GLY A 26 -1.41 2.87 -1.64
CA GLY A 26 -2.50 3.69 -2.16
C GLY A 26 -3.53 4.15 -1.15
N VAL A 27 -4.47 4.95 -1.65
CA VAL A 27 -5.54 5.56 -0.84
C VAL A 27 -6.51 4.51 -0.29
N GLY A 28 -6.85 3.49 -1.09
CA GLY A 28 -7.73 2.38 -0.66
C GLY A 28 -7.09 1.57 0.47
N GLY A 29 -5.83 1.18 0.28
CA GLY A 29 -5.06 0.45 1.29
C GLY A 29 -4.91 1.22 2.59
N SER A 30 -4.69 2.53 2.55
CA SER A 30 -4.57 3.36 3.75
C SER A 30 -5.89 3.49 4.53
N THR A 31 -7.03 3.53 3.84
CA THR A 31 -8.34 3.53 4.49
C THR A 31 -8.63 2.17 5.15
N PHE A 32 -8.28 1.08 4.46
CA PHE A 32 -8.40 -0.27 5.01
C PHE A 32 -7.49 -0.47 6.23
N ALA A 33 -6.26 0.03 6.17
CA ALA A 33 -5.30 -0.05 7.27
C ALA A 33 -5.80 0.62 8.56
N ALA A 34 -6.47 1.78 8.46
CA ALA A 34 -7.03 2.47 9.62
C ALA A 34 -8.12 1.61 10.31
N GLY A 35 -9.04 1.02 9.52
CA GLY A 35 -10.05 0.12 10.08
C GLY A 35 -9.46 -1.16 10.68
N LEU A 36 -8.45 -1.74 10.01
CA LEU A 36 -7.76 -2.93 10.54
C LEU A 36 -6.99 -2.62 11.82
N ARG A 37 -6.34 -1.44 11.92
CA ARG A 37 -5.68 -0.97 13.15
C ARG A 37 -6.64 -0.97 14.33
N ASP A 38 -7.83 -0.40 14.13
CA ASP A 38 -8.82 -0.29 15.21
C ASP A 38 -9.28 -1.68 15.66
N GLU A 39 -9.60 -2.58 14.73
CA GLU A 39 -10.01 -3.95 15.02
C GLU A 39 -8.90 -4.75 15.73
N VAL A 40 -7.65 -4.64 15.27
CA VAL A 40 -6.51 -5.32 15.88
C VAL A 40 -6.28 -4.79 17.30
N ARG A 41 -6.36 -3.47 17.50
CA ARG A 41 -6.18 -2.82 18.80
C ARG A 41 -7.28 -3.21 19.78
N GLU A 42 -8.54 -3.27 19.35
CA GLU A 42 -9.67 -3.73 20.19
C GLU A 42 -9.48 -5.16 20.69
N ARG A 43 -8.82 -6.00 19.90
CA ARG A 43 -8.47 -7.38 20.26
C ARG A 43 -7.15 -7.50 21.04
N GLY A 44 -6.54 -6.39 21.42
CA GLY A 44 -5.26 -6.37 22.15
C GLY A 44 -4.08 -6.83 21.30
N GLY A 45 -4.18 -6.74 19.97
CA GLY A 45 -3.15 -7.14 19.03
C GLY A 45 -2.21 -6.00 18.61
N GLU A 46 -1.21 -6.37 17.81
CA GLU A 46 -0.23 -5.47 17.23
C GLU A 46 -0.34 -5.50 15.69
N LEU A 47 -0.44 -4.33 15.05
CA LEU A 47 -0.45 -4.20 13.60
C LEU A 47 0.91 -3.69 13.09
N THR A 48 1.49 -4.39 12.13
CA THR A 48 2.60 -3.90 11.31
C THR A 48 2.13 -3.73 9.87
N VAL A 49 2.34 -2.55 9.28
CA VAL A 49 2.01 -2.27 7.88
C VAL A 49 3.30 -2.18 7.08
N VAL A 50 3.44 -3.02 6.06
CA VAL A 50 4.49 -2.93 5.04
C VAL A 50 3.90 -2.16 3.87
N CYS A 51 4.43 -0.96 3.65
CA CYS A 51 3.88 0.00 2.69
C CYS A 51 4.69 0.06 1.41
N ASN A 52 3.99 0.15 0.28
CA ASN A 52 4.59 0.41 -1.03
C ASN A 52 5.37 1.73 -1.04
N THR A 53 6.57 1.70 -1.64
CA THR A 53 7.40 2.87 -1.94
C THR A 53 7.65 3.05 -3.44
N GLY A 54 6.95 2.27 -4.28
CA GLY A 54 7.05 2.38 -5.74
C GLY A 54 6.50 3.69 -6.30
N ASP A 55 5.68 4.41 -5.55
CA ASP A 55 5.12 5.70 -5.95
C ASP A 55 5.99 6.89 -5.52
N ASP A 56 7.09 6.62 -4.81
CA ASP A 56 8.01 7.63 -4.29
C ASP A 56 8.68 8.42 -5.41
N LEU A 57 8.91 9.71 -5.19
CA LEU A 57 9.55 10.57 -6.18
C LEU A 57 10.32 11.74 -5.57
N TRP A 58 11.24 12.28 -6.35
CA TRP A 58 11.84 13.57 -6.09
C TRP A 58 11.11 14.65 -6.90
N LEU A 59 10.59 15.67 -6.22
CA LEU A 59 9.91 16.80 -6.85
C LEU A 59 10.35 18.10 -6.19
N ALA A 60 10.75 19.08 -6.98
CA ALA A 60 11.25 20.38 -6.48
C ALA A 60 12.35 20.25 -5.38
N GLY A 61 13.17 19.20 -5.47
CA GLY A 61 14.26 18.94 -4.52
C GLY A 61 13.84 18.33 -3.18
N VAL A 62 12.58 17.92 -3.03
CA VAL A 62 12.09 17.19 -1.85
C VAL A 62 11.67 15.78 -2.19
N ARG A 63 11.84 14.84 -1.24
CA ARG A 63 11.40 13.43 -1.37
C ARG A 63 9.96 13.30 -0.93
N LEU A 64 9.10 12.91 -1.85
CA LEU A 64 7.71 12.60 -1.63
C LEU A 64 7.53 11.08 -1.56
N GLN A 65 6.65 10.63 -0.69
CA GLN A 65 6.29 9.21 -0.52
C GLN A 65 4.76 9.07 -0.44
N PRO A 66 4.04 9.19 -1.56
CA PRO A 66 2.58 9.35 -1.58
C PRO A 66 1.82 8.25 -0.85
N ASP A 67 2.20 6.98 -1.03
CA ASP A 67 1.55 5.84 -0.38
C ASP A 67 1.85 5.80 1.12
N VAL A 68 3.13 6.03 1.48
CA VAL A 68 3.58 6.06 2.87
C VAL A 68 2.91 7.21 3.64
N ASP A 69 2.83 8.40 3.04
CA ASP A 69 2.21 9.57 3.68
C ASP A 69 0.70 9.39 3.83
N SER A 70 0.02 8.86 2.79
CA SER A 70 -1.40 8.51 2.86
C SER A 70 -1.67 7.49 3.97
N MET A 71 -0.79 6.49 4.12
CA MET A 71 -0.87 5.48 5.18
C MET A 71 -0.67 6.10 6.55
N LEU A 72 0.40 6.88 6.72
CA LEU A 72 0.71 7.57 7.97
C LEU A 72 -0.44 8.48 8.41
N TYR A 73 -0.99 9.28 7.50
CA TYR A 73 -2.09 10.20 7.82
C TYR A 73 -3.39 9.48 8.13
N ALA A 74 -3.66 8.34 7.49
CA ALA A 74 -4.82 7.51 7.81
C ALA A 74 -4.69 6.89 9.20
N LEU A 75 -3.53 6.31 9.52
CA LEU A 75 -3.25 5.70 10.82
C LEU A 75 -3.19 6.75 11.95
N ALA A 76 -2.83 7.99 11.65
CA ALA A 76 -2.81 9.10 12.61
C ALA A 76 -4.15 9.83 12.74
N ASP A 77 -5.19 9.44 12.00
CA ASP A 77 -6.51 10.08 11.95
C ASP A 77 -6.48 11.58 11.53
N VAL A 78 -5.44 11.98 10.78
CA VAL A 78 -5.26 13.36 10.27
C VAL A 78 -5.46 13.50 8.76
N LYS A 79 -5.79 12.41 8.07
CA LYS A 79 -6.03 12.38 6.63
C LYS A 79 -7.27 13.20 6.26
N ASP A 80 -7.21 13.91 5.13
CA ASP A 80 -8.39 14.53 4.54
C ASP A 80 -9.26 13.45 3.89
N THR A 81 -10.40 13.15 4.52
CA THR A 81 -11.34 12.13 4.04
C THR A 81 -12.16 12.59 2.86
N THR A 82 -12.26 13.90 2.62
CA THR A 82 -13.01 14.49 1.50
C THR A 82 -12.22 14.37 0.21
N LYS A 83 -10.95 14.79 0.22
CA LYS A 83 -10.02 14.62 -0.90
C LYS A 83 -9.59 13.15 -1.05
N GLY A 84 -9.49 12.43 0.07
CA GLY A 84 -8.99 11.06 0.14
C GLY A 84 -7.46 10.95 0.19
N TRP A 85 -6.74 12.06 0.18
CA TRP A 85 -5.28 12.16 0.31
C TRP A 85 -4.90 13.45 1.04
N GLY A 86 -3.64 13.57 1.46
CA GLY A 86 -3.14 14.73 2.18
C GLY A 86 -3.71 14.86 3.59
N ARG A 87 -3.49 16.01 4.21
CA ARG A 87 -3.87 16.29 5.59
C ARG A 87 -5.12 17.16 5.67
N ARG A 88 -5.97 16.88 6.65
CA ARG A 88 -7.18 17.65 6.90
C ARG A 88 -6.84 19.10 7.26
N GLY A 89 -7.56 20.04 6.65
CA GLY A 89 -7.37 21.47 6.88
C GLY A 89 -6.09 22.05 6.31
N ASP A 90 -5.46 21.33 5.35
CA ASP A 90 -4.27 21.80 4.67
C ASP A 90 -4.58 22.89 3.64
N SER A 91 -3.62 23.77 3.39
CA SER A 91 -3.64 24.79 2.36
C SER A 91 -2.58 24.52 1.29
N THR A 92 -2.66 25.21 0.16
CA THR A 92 -1.79 24.99 -1.01
C THR A 92 -1.06 26.26 -1.44
N ARG A 93 -0.78 27.16 -0.48
CA ARG A 93 -0.17 28.46 -0.78
C ARG A 93 1.27 28.31 -1.29
N VAL A 94 2.07 27.42 -0.67
CA VAL A 94 3.42 27.17 -1.13
C VAL A 94 3.44 26.50 -2.50
N ALA A 95 2.52 25.57 -2.78
CA ALA A 95 2.39 24.98 -4.12
C ALA A 95 2.07 26.06 -5.18
N GLY A 96 1.19 27.01 -4.86
CA GLY A 96 0.90 28.15 -5.73
C GLY A 96 2.11 29.04 -6.00
N GLU A 97 2.94 29.31 -4.99
CA GLU A 97 4.19 30.07 -5.17
C GLU A 97 5.21 29.31 -6.00
N LEU A 98 5.42 28.01 -5.75
CA LEU A 98 6.31 27.17 -6.56
C LEU A 98 5.88 27.18 -8.03
N HIS A 99 4.59 27.10 -8.27
CA HIS A 99 4.02 27.17 -9.61
C HIS A 99 4.30 28.53 -10.29
N ALA A 100 4.11 29.65 -9.58
CA ALA A 100 4.39 30.97 -10.09
C ALA A 100 5.87 31.14 -10.47
N TRP A 101 6.78 30.41 -9.82
CA TRP A 101 8.22 30.37 -10.12
C TRP A 101 8.59 29.32 -11.18
N GLY A 102 7.62 28.54 -11.71
CA GLY A 102 7.88 27.46 -12.66
C GLY A 102 8.63 26.28 -12.04
N VAL A 103 8.50 26.05 -10.73
CA VAL A 103 9.17 24.96 -10.00
C VAL A 103 8.18 23.85 -9.69
N GLY A 104 8.60 22.61 -9.92
CA GLY A 104 7.77 21.41 -9.69
C GLY A 104 6.84 21.11 -10.86
N TRP A 105 5.77 20.37 -10.56
CA TRP A 105 4.76 19.99 -11.53
C TRP A 105 3.45 20.75 -11.25
N ASP A 106 3.01 21.53 -12.21
CA ASP A 106 1.81 22.38 -12.14
C ASP A 106 0.49 21.59 -11.97
N TRP A 107 0.53 20.32 -12.29
CA TRP A 107 -0.59 19.39 -12.17
C TRP A 107 -0.54 18.55 -10.88
N PHE A 108 0.50 18.69 -10.03
CA PHE A 108 0.67 17.93 -8.79
C PHE A 108 0.50 18.85 -7.58
N GLU A 109 -0.65 18.72 -6.91
CA GLU A 109 -0.97 19.56 -5.77
C GLU A 109 -0.29 19.02 -4.49
N LEU A 110 0.41 19.90 -3.78
CA LEU A 110 1.00 19.65 -2.47
C LEU A 110 0.35 20.55 -1.43
N GLY A 111 -0.05 19.96 -0.31
CA GLY A 111 -0.48 20.74 0.85
C GLY A 111 0.71 21.36 1.60
N ASP A 112 0.50 22.48 2.28
CA ASP A 112 1.54 23.18 3.03
C ASP A 112 2.02 22.35 4.24
N LEU A 113 1.08 21.70 4.94
CA LEU A 113 1.38 20.78 6.05
C LEU A 113 2.02 19.48 5.56
N ASP A 114 1.59 19.00 4.40
CA ASP A 114 2.15 17.82 3.74
C ASP A 114 3.59 18.11 3.30
N LEU A 115 3.83 19.28 2.69
CA LEU A 115 5.16 19.77 2.34
C LEU A 115 6.10 19.84 3.57
N GLY A 116 5.56 20.19 4.74
CA GLY A 116 6.31 20.16 5.99
C GLY A 116 6.87 18.77 6.31
N ALA A 117 6.09 17.71 6.09
CA ALA A 117 6.55 16.32 6.26
C ALA A 117 7.61 15.95 5.22
N HIS A 118 7.41 16.34 3.95
CA HIS A 118 8.38 16.10 2.87
C HIS A 118 9.72 16.80 3.12
N LEU A 119 9.71 18.04 3.60
CA LEU A 119 10.92 18.79 3.97
C LEU A 119 11.65 18.15 5.14
N ALA A 120 10.93 17.73 6.20
CA ALA A 120 11.53 17.05 7.35
C ALA A 120 12.20 15.73 6.92
N ARG A 121 11.49 14.91 6.15
CA ARG A 121 12.03 13.66 5.56
C ARG A 121 13.28 13.95 4.74
N THR A 122 13.21 14.92 3.84
CA THR A 122 14.32 15.27 2.94
C THR A 122 15.55 15.75 3.71
N SER A 123 15.35 16.54 4.78
CA SER A 123 16.45 16.98 5.65
C SER A 123 17.16 15.78 6.26
N TRP A 124 16.43 14.86 6.85
CA TRP A 124 17.03 13.67 7.48
C TRP A 124 17.71 12.74 6.47
N LEU A 125 17.13 12.54 5.27
CA LEU A 125 17.78 11.77 4.22
C LEU A 125 19.12 12.41 3.78
N ARG A 126 19.17 13.74 3.67
CA ARG A 126 20.41 14.48 3.36
C ARG A 126 21.46 14.43 4.49
N GLU A 127 21.03 14.23 5.72
CA GLU A 127 21.89 14.00 6.89
C GLU A 127 22.37 12.53 6.97
N GLY A 128 21.94 11.67 6.04
CA GLY A 128 22.36 10.26 5.95
C GLY A 128 21.42 9.27 6.64
N ALA A 129 20.24 9.71 7.09
CA ALA A 129 19.23 8.77 7.59
C ALA A 129 18.70 7.89 6.45
N SER A 130 18.38 6.63 6.74
CA SER A 130 17.65 5.77 5.80
C SER A 130 16.18 6.17 5.68
N VAL A 131 15.48 5.65 4.66
CA VAL A 131 14.03 5.84 4.48
C VAL A 131 13.27 5.33 5.72
N SER A 132 13.65 4.16 6.23
CA SER A 132 13.06 3.57 7.44
C SER A 132 13.25 4.46 8.68
N GLU A 133 14.42 5.06 8.85
CA GLU A 133 14.69 6.00 9.97
C GLU A 133 13.88 7.28 9.84
N ALA A 134 13.84 7.87 8.64
CA ALA A 134 13.04 9.06 8.37
C ALA A 134 11.55 8.80 8.64
N LEU A 135 11.03 7.65 8.18
CA LEU A 135 9.66 7.25 8.45
C LEU A 135 9.39 7.04 9.95
N ARG A 136 10.31 6.39 10.67
CA ARG A 136 10.20 6.20 12.13
C ARG A 136 10.13 7.54 12.87
N ARG A 137 10.88 8.56 12.43
CA ARG A 137 10.82 9.92 13.00
C ARG A 137 9.48 10.60 12.66
N LEU A 138 8.95 10.45 11.43
CA LEU A 138 7.64 11.00 11.05
C LEU A 138 6.50 10.38 11.86
N GLN A 139 6.47 9.05 11.98
CA GLN A 139 5.39 8.39 12.70
C GLN A 139 5.42 8.66 14.21
N SER A 140 6.58 8.99 14.80
CA SER A 140 6.67 9.34 16.23
C SER A 140 5.92 10.63 16.62
N ARG A 141 5.46 11.40 15.64
CA ARG A 141 4.65 12.61 15.89
C ARG A 141 3.25 12.28 16.42
N TRP A 142 2.71 11.10 16.11
CA TRP A 142 1.34 10.69 16.46
C TRP A 142 1.34 9.29 17.09
N ASP A 143 0.33 9.01 17.92
CA ASP A 143 0.00 7.63 18.27
C ASP A 143 -0.78 7.02 17.11
N ILE A 144 -0.09 6.32 16.22
CA ILE A 144 -0.70 5.72 15.03
C ILE A 144 -1.28 4.33 15.30
N GLY A 145 -1.06 3.77 16.50
CA GLY A 145 -1.57 2.45 16.89
C GLY A 145 -1.06 1.27 16.04
N ALA A 146 0.00 1.48 15.27
CA ALA A 146 0.61 0.49 14.39
C ALA A 146 2.10 0.77 14.20
N THR A 147 2.85 -0.21 13.68
CA THR A 147 4.20 0.00 13.15
C THR A 147 4.11 0.13 11.62
N LEU A 148 4.58 1.23 11.07
CA LEU A 148 4.63 1.46 9.63
C LEU A 148 6.06 1.29 9.12
N LEU A 149 6.25 0.40 8.15
CA LEU A 149 7.53 0.09 7.52
C LEU A 149 7.44 0.37 6.00
N PRO A 150 8.46 0.97 5.38
CA PRO A 150 8.56 0.98 3.93
C PRO A 150 8.88 -0.44 3.43
N MET A 151 8.53 -0.80 2.20
CA MET A 151 8.89 -2.11 1.65
C MET A 151 10.42 -2.28 1.51
N THR A 152 11.13 -1.19 1.25
CA THR A 152 12.58 -1.12 1.09
C THR A 152 13.08 0.29 1.39
N ASP A 153 14.37 0.42 1.73
CA ASP A 153 15.07 1.70 1.82
C ASP A 153 15.65 2.14 0.45
N ALA A 154 15.61 1.28 -0.57
CA ALA A 154 16.10 1.59 -1.91
C ALA A 154 15.11 2.47 -2.69
N GLU A 155 15.63 3.29 -3.59
CA GLU A 155 14.82 4.04 -4.56
C GLU A 155 14.46 3.13 -5.74
N VAL A 156 13.17 2.76 -5.83
CA VAL A 156 12.64 1.80 -6.81
C VAL A 156 11.34 2.31 -7.45
N ASP A 157 11.36 3.56 -7.86
CA ASP A 157 10.18 4.26 -8.36
C ASP A 157 9.53 3.52 -9.54
N THR A 158 8.21 3.41 -9.54
CA THR A 158 7.46 2.81 -10.64
C THR A 158 7.49 3.69 -11.88
N ARG A 159 7.95 3.13 -12.98
CA ARG A 159 7.97 3.73 -14.31
C ARG A 159 6.89 3.14 -15.18
N VAL A 160 6.19 4.00 -15.88
CA VAL A 160 5.19 3.63 -16.87
C VAL A 160 5.84 3.74 -18.25
N VAL A 161 5.98 2.61 -18.93
CA VAL A 161 6.54 2.54 -20.27
C VAL A 161 5.39 2.53 -21.26
N THR A 162 5.41 3.46 -22.20
CA THR A 162 4.46 3.56 -23.30
C THR A 162 5.20 3.47 -24.62
N ALA A 163 4.50 3.35 -25.74
CA ALA A 163 5.09 3.33 -27.08
C ALA A 163 5.93 4.58 -27.40
N GLU A 164 5.60 5.71 -26.78
CA GLU A 164 6.25 7.00 -27.09
C GLU A 164 7.34 7.38 -26.08
N ARG A 165 7.15 7.05 -24.80
CA ARG A 165 8.07 7.46 -23.72
C ARG A 165 7.91 6.65 -22.45
N THR A 166 8.91 6.78 -21.59
CA THR A 166 8.82 6.33 -20.19
C THR A 166 8.58 7.53 -19.28
N MET A 167 7.66 7.41 -18.34
CA MET A 167 7.34 8.47 -17.37
C MET A 167 7.21 7.91 -15.96
N HIS A 168 7.24 8.78 -14.96
CA HIS A 168 6.96 8.40 -13.57
C HIS A 168 5.49 8.01 -13.42
N PHE A 169 5.19 7.04 -12.54
CA PHE A 169 3.82 6.58 -12.27
C PHE A 169 2.89 7.74 -11.89
N GLN A 170 3.33 8.64 -11.00
CA GLN A 170 2.53 9.80 -10.58
C GLN A 170 2.19 10.76 -11.74
N GLU A 171 3.09 10.92 -12.72
CA GLU A 171 2.78 11.70 -13.93
C GLU A 171 1.67 11.03 -14.74
N TRP A 172 1.78 9.74 -15.00
CA TRP A 172 0.79 8.97 -15.73
C TRP A 172 -0.56 8.95 -15.02
N TRP A 173 -0.52 8.74 -13.68
CA TRP A 173 -1.72 8.61 -12.87
C TRP A 173 -2.45 9.96 -12.70
N THR A 174 -1.73 11.00 -12.28
CA THR A 174 -2.31 12.29 -11.89
C THR A 174 -2.52 13.21 -13.08
N ARG A 175 -1.48 13.42 -13.92
CA ARG A 175 -1.54 14.30 -15.06
C ARG A 175 -2.40 13.74 -16.19
N PHE A 176 -2.15 12.49 -16.55
CA PHE A 176 -2.81 11.85 -17.68
C PHE A 176 -4.03 11.03 -17.30
N ARG A 177 -4.32 10.90 -16.00
CA ARG A 177 -5.47 10.13 -15.46
C ARG A 177 -5.54 8.72 -16.08
N ALA A 178 -4.38 8.07 -16.21
CA ALA A 178 -4.20 6.77 -16.86
C ALA A 178 -4.78 6.65 -18.28
N SER A 179 -4.94 7.77 -19.00
CA SER A 179 -5.52 7.76 -20.34
C SER A 179 -4.55 7.27 -21.43
N ILE A 180 -3.24 7.29 -21.16
CA ILE A 180 -2.22 6.76 -22.07
C ILE A 180 -2.05 5.27 -21.75
N LEU A 181 -2.26 4.40 -22.74
CA LEU A 181 -2.14 2.95 -22.54
C LEU A 181 -0.66 2.57 -22.30
N PRO A 182 -0.31 1.98 -21.15
CA PRO A 182 1.03 1.48 -20.92
C PRO A 182 1.30 0.19 -21.71
N GLU A 183 2.54 -0.03 -22.06
CA GLU A 183 3.03 -1.34 -22.50
C GLU A 183 3.39 -2.21 -21.29
N ARG A 184 3.98 -1.58 -20.26
CA ARG A 184 4.33 -2.25 -18.99
C ARG A 184 4.59 -1.25 -17.87
N PHE A 185 4.67 -1.79 -16.65
CA PHE A 185 5.17 -1.09 -15.46
C PHE A 185 6.51 -1.69 -15.08
N ASP A 186 7.50 -0.84 -14.82
CA ASP A 186 8.85 -1.23 -14.41
C ASP A 186 9.19 -0.59 -13.06
N ASN A 187 9.92 -1.32 -12.19
CA ASN A 187 10.51 -0.79 -10.98
C ASN A 187 12.04 -0.94 -11.06
N PRO A 188 12.75 -0.02 -11.73
CA PRO A 188 14.19 -0.13 -11.89
C PRO A 188 14.92 -0.27 -10.56
N GLY A 189 15.81 -1.24 -10.44
CA GLY A 189 16.59 -1.52 -9.24
C GLY A 189 15.90 -2.44 -8.22
N ILE A 190 14.64 -2.82 -8.43
CA ILE A 190 13.90 -3.67 -7.48
C ILE A 190 14.57 -5.05 -7.30
N GLU A 191 15.20 -5.58 -8.33
CA GLU A 191 15.85 -6.88 -8.32
C GLU A 191 17.09 -6.95 -7.39
N THR A 192 17.65 -5.80 -7.03
CA THR A 192 18.79 -5.68 -6.11
C THR A 192 18.39 -5.02 -4.78
N ALA A 193 17.14 -4.60 -4.65
CA ALA A 193 16.63 -4.00 -3.43
C ALA A 193 16.64 -5.01 -2.27
N VAL A 194 16.78 -4.51 -1.06
CA VAL A 194 16.70 -5.31 0.17
C VAL A 194 15.45 -4.91 0.93
N PRO A 195 14.69 -5.84 1.49
CA PRO A 195 13.57 -5.49 2.37
C PRO A 195 14.02 -4.55 3.48
N ALA A 196 13.22 -3.54 3.78
CA ALA A 196 13.54 -2.61 4.85
C ALA A 196 13.68 -3.34 6.20
N PRO A 197 14.48 -2.78 7.15
CA PRO A 197 14.63 -3.37 8.47
C PRO A 197 13.28 -3.65 9.15
N GLY A 198 13.11 -4.88 9.64
CA GLY A 198 11.89 -5.34 10.31
C GLY A 198 10.84 -5.98 9.41
N VAL A 199 10.91 -5.83 8.08
CA VAL A 199 9.90 -6.40 7.15
C VAL A 199 9.89 -7.92 7.22
N LEU A 200 11.04 -8.57 7.04
CA LEU A 200 11.12 -10.05 7.07
C LEU A 200 10.82 -10.60 8.46
N ASP A 201 11.26 -9.92 9.52
CA ASP A 201 10.98 -10.31 10.90
C ASP A 201 9.48 -10.23 11.21
N ALA A 202 8.80 -9.17 10.75
CA ALA A 202 7.36 -9.02 10.92
C ALA A 202 6.62 -10.17 10.22
N LEU A 203 6.97 -10.49 8.98
CA LEU A 203 6.37 -11.60 8.21
C LEU A 203 6.60 -12.97 8.87
N ALA A 204 7.81 -13.20 9.42
CA ALA A 204 8.15 -14.45 10.09
C ALA A 204 7.45 -14.63 11.43
N GLN A 205 7.16 -13.53 12.13
CA GLN A 205 6.56 -13.54 13.47
C GLN A 205 5.05 -13.30 13.48
N ALA A 206 4.45 -13.09 12.31
CA ALA A 206 3.02 -12.85 12.17
C ALA A 206 2.17 -14.04 12.63
N ASP A 207 1.01 -13.76 13.20
CA ASP A 207 -0.05 -14.74 13.45
C ASP A 207 -1.07 -14.73 12.27
N ALA A 208 -1.19 -13.58 11.58
CA ALA A 208 -1.97 -13.42 10.36
C ALA A 208 -1.31 -12.37 9.44
N ILE A 209 -1.38 -12.60 8.14
CA ILE A 209 -0.91 -11.67 7.12
C ILE A 209 -2.08 -11.32 6.21
N VAL A 210 -2.29 -10.03 5.99
CA VAL A 210 -3.38 -9.51 5.15
C VAL A 210 -2.77 -8.79 3.94
N VAL A 211 -3.26 -9.09 2.75
CA VAL A 211 -3.01 -8.30 1.54
C VAL A 211 -4.21 -7.35 1.37
N ALA A 212 -3.97 -6.06 1.51
CA ALA A 212 -5.00 -5.02 1.44
C ALA A 212 -5.70 -4.98 0.05
N PRO A 213 -6.91 -4.42 -0.04
CA PRO A 213 -7.58 -4.15 -1.31
C PRO A 213 -6.95 -2.94 -2.03
N SER A 214 -5.63 -2.96 -2.17
CA SER A 214 -4.80 -2.01 -2.91
C SER A 214 -4.71 -2.41 -4.38
N ASN A 215 -4.21 -1.50 -5.24
CA ASN A 215 -3.97 -1.85 -6.63
C ASN A 215 -2.97 -3.02 -6.72
N PRO A 216 -3.36 -4.16 -7.34
CA PRO A 216 -2.51 -5.34 -7.36
C PRO A 216 -1.15 -5.11 -8.04
N VAL A 217 -1.14 -4.33 -9.12
CA VAL A 217 0.01 -4.19 -10.01
C VAL A 217 1.00 -3.13 -9.53
N VAL A 218 0.51 -1.96 -9.09
CA VAL A 218 1.37 -0.82 -8.76
C VAL A 218 1.51 -0.55 -7.27
N SER A 219 0.73 -1.23 -6.41
CA SER A 219 0.86 -1.08 -4.96
C SER A 219 1.29 -2.37 -4.26
N ILE A 220 0.80 -3.54 -4.68
CA ILE A 220 1.13 -4.81 -4.03
C ILE A 220 2.30 -5.53 -4.73
N ASP A 221 2.28 -5.62 -6.06
CA ASP A 221 3.37 -6.30 -6.79
C ASP A 221 4.76 -5.71 -6.50
N PRO A 222 4.95 -4.38 -6.36
CA PRO A 222 6.26 -3.84 -5.96
C PRO A 222 6.72 -4.36 -4.59
N ILE A 223 5.84 -4.47 -3.59
CA ILE A 223 6.17 -5.06 -2.29
C ILE A 223 6.60 -6.52 -2.46
N LEU A 224 5.86 -7.28 -3.25
CA LEU A 224 6.13 -8.69 -3.52
C LEU A 224 7.37 -8.91 -4.38
N ALA A 225 7.78 -7.91 -5.17
CA ALA A 225 8.95 -7.95 -6.03
C ALA A 225 10.26 -7.72 -5.28
N VAL A 226 10.22 -7.11 -4.08
CA VAL A 226 11.42 -6.98 -3.23
C VAL A 226 11.95 -8.38 -2.91
N PRO A 227 13.24 -8.70 -3.24
CA PRO A 227 13.80 -10.01 -3.03
C PRO A 227 13.64 -10.52 -1.60
N GLY A 228 13.17 -11.75 -1.44
CA GLY A 228 12.93 -12.39 -0.14
C GLY A 228 11.49 -12.26 0.38
N VAL A 229 10.72 -11.25 -0.01
CA VAL A 229 9.35 -11.03 0.52
C VAL A 229 8.40 -12.18 0.15
N ARG A 230 8.32 -12.57 -1.13
CA ARG A 230 7.49 -13.73 -1.54
C ARG A 230 7.94 -15.03 -0.85
N GLY A 231 9.25 -15.21 -0.67
CA GLY A 231 9.82 -16.36 0.04
C GLY A 231 9.37 -16.37 1.51
N ALA A 232 9.43 -15.22 2.19
CA ALA A 232 9.01 -15.08 3.58
C ALA A 232 7.51 -15.34 3.75
N LEU A 233 6.66 -14.85 2.84
CA LEU A 233 5.21 -15.12 2.84
C LEU A 233 4.91 -16.62 2.71
N ARG A 234 5.62 -17.31 1.81
CA ARG A 234 5.44 -18.76 1.62
C ARG A 234 5.92 -19.58 2.81
N ALA A 235 7.01 -19.15 3.44
CA ALA A 235 7.61 -19.84 4.59
C ALA A 235 6.93 -19.52 5.91
N SER A 236 6.12 -18.44 5.97
CA SER A 236 5.42 -18.04 7.20
C SER A 236 4.43 -19.11 7.64
N SER A 237 4.35 -19.34 8.96
CA SER A 237 3.30 -20.16 9.57
C SER A 237 1.95 -19.45 9.64
N ALA A 238 1.93 -18.12 9.48
CA ALA A 238 0.72 -17.32 9.44
C ALA A 238 -0.11 -17.62 8.18
N ARG A 239 -1.42 -17.54 8.29
CA ARG A 239 -2.28 -17.54 7.12
C ARG A 239 -2.20 -16.21 6.39
N VAL A 240 -2.05 -16.26 5.07
CA VAL A 240 -2.06 -15.10 4.19
C VAL A 240 -3.44 -14.97 3.54
N VAL A 241 -4.16 -13.93 3.88
CA VAL A 241 -5.51 -13.66 3.35
C VAL A 241 -5.49 -12.37 2.57
N GLY A 242 -5.91 -12.41 1.31
CA GLY A 242 -6.08 -11.20 0.52
C GLY A 242 -7.53 -10.72 0.49
N VAL A 243 -7.71 -9.42 0.25
CA VAL A 243 -9.02 -8.78 0.09
C VAL A 243 -9.12 -8.23 -1.32
N SER A 244 -10.22 -8.53 -2.01
CA SER A 244 -10.44 -8.10 -3.39
C SER A 244 -10.57 -6.58 -3.50
N PRO A 245 -9.78 -5.92 -4.37
CA PRO A 245 -10.00 -4.52 -4.73
C PRO A 245 -11.06 -4.34 -5.83
N ILE A 246 -11.61 -5.45 -6.36
CA ILE A 246 -12.57 -5.46 -7.45
C ILE A 246 -13.90 -5.94 -6.91
N ILE A 247 -15.00 -5.22 -7.24
CA ILE A 247 -16.38 -5.59 -6.95
C ILE A 247 -17.19 -5.37 -8.23
N GLY A 248 -17.97 -6.35 -8.64
CA GLY A 248 -18.79 -6.27 -9.85
C GLY A 248 -17.98 -6.03 -11.13
N GLY A 249 -16.76 -6.54 -11.20
CA GLY A 249 -15.86 -6.37 -12.35
C GLY A 249 -15.22 -5.00 -12.47
N ALA A 250 -15.35 -4.13 -11.46
CA ALA A 250 -14.76 -2.78 -11.44
C ALA A 250 -13.92 -2.54 -10.17
N PRO A 251 -12.87 -1.71 -10.23
CA PRO A 251 -12.15 -1.28 -9.04
C PRO A 251 -13.07 -0.52 -8.09
N VAL A 252 -13.02 -0.84 -6.79
CA VAL A 252 -13.72 -0.07 -5.75
C VAL A 252 -13.24 1.39 -5.75
N ARG A 253 -11.95 1.60 -6.07
CA ARG A 253 -11.34 2.91 -6.18
C ARG A 253 -10.15 2.88 -7.15
N GLY A 254 -9.94 4.01 -7.81
CA GLY A 254 -8.80 4.18 -8.73
C GLY A 254 -9.01 3.49 -10.08
N MET A 255 -7.93 3.13 -10.74
CA MET A 255 -7.89 2.61 -12.12
C MET A 255 -7.11 1.28 -12.19
N ALA A 256 -7.38 0.37 -11.25
CA ALA A 256 -6.72 -0.93 -11.22
C ALA A 256 -7.07 -1.79 -12.45
N ASP A 257 -8.22 -1.55 -13.08
CA ASP A 257 -8.65 -2.19 -14.32
C ASP A 257 -7.66 -1.94 -15.47
N VAL A 258 -7.16 -0.71 -15.62
CA VAL A 258 -6.14 -0.39 -16.63
C VAL A 258 -4.84 -1.13 -16.32
N CYS A 259 -4.39 -1.12 -15.06
CA CYS A 259 -3.16 -1.79 -14.65
C CYS A 259 -3.25 -3.31 -14.85
N LEU A 260 -4.35 -3.94 -14.45
CA LEU A 260 -4.59 -5.37 -14.62
C LEU A 260 -4.59 -5.78 -16.09
N ARG A 261 -5.20 -4.98 -16.96
CA ARG A 261 -5.22 -5.22 -18.41
C ARG A 261 -3.81 -5.26 -19.00
N VAL A 262 -2.93 -4.37 -18.56
CA VAL A 262 -1.53 -4.31 -19.04
C VAL A 262 -0.75 -5.58 -18.69
N VAL A 263 -1.00 -6.16 -17.53
CA VAL A 263 -0.34 -7.40 -17.11
C VAL A 263 -1.12 -8.67 -17.50
N GLY A 264 -2.18 -8.52 -18.31
CA GLY A 264 -2.96 -9.66 -18.83
C GLY A 264 -3.85 -10.34 -17.79
N VAL A 265 -4.20 -9.63 -16.70
CA VAL A 265 -5.06 -10.13 -15.63
C VAL A 265 -6.49 -9.64 -15.84
N THR A 266 -7.45 -10.56 -15.74
CA THR A 266 -8.87 -10.20 -15.81
C THR A 266 -9.26 -9.31 -14.63
N CYS A 267 -9.95 -8.20 -14.91
CA CYS A 267 -10.46 -7.29 -13.88
C CYS A 267 -11.66 -7.93 -13.15
N SER A 268 -11.37 -8.83 -12.23
CA SER A 268 -12.34 -9.53 -11.38
C SER A 268 -11.68 -9.96 -10.09
N ALA A 269 -12.47 -10.24 -9.05
CA ALA A 269 -11.95 -10.78 -7.80
C ALA A 269 -11.18 -12.08 -8.02
N ALA A 270 -11.69 -12.98 -8.87
CA ALA A 270 -11.04 -14.23 -9.22
C ALA A 270 -9.72 -14.02 -10.00
N GLY A 271 -9.69 -13.05 -10.92
CA GLY A 271 -8.49 -12.71 -11.68
C GLY A 271 -7.36 -12.21 -10.79
N VAL A 272 -7.66 -11.35 -9.83
CA VAL A 272 -6.67 -10.86 -8.86
C VAL A 272 -6.22 -11.98 -7.92
N ALA A 273 -7.13 -12.84 -7.45
CA ALA A 273 -6.76 -14.01 -6.65
C ALA A 273 -5.80 -14.94 -7.40
N ALA A 274 -6.09 -15.21 -8.68
CA ALA A 274 -5.23 -16.03 -9.54
C ALA A 274 -3.86 -15.39 -9.78
N HIS A 275 -3.79 -14.05 -9.90
CA HIS A 275 -2.55 -13.30 -10.04
C HIS A 275 -1.61 -13.48 -8.82
N TYR A 276 -2.14 -13.45 -7.61
CA TYR A 276 -1.36 -13.74 -6.40
C TYR A 276 -1.08 -15.23 -6.22
N GLY A 277 -2.02 -16.07 -6.62
CA GLY A 277 -1.95 -17.53 -6.60
C GLY A 277 -2.11 -18.13 -5.20
N ALA A 278 -2.63 -19.35 -5.15
CA ALA A 278 -2.73 -20.13 -3.93
C ALA A 278 -1.35 -20.60 -3.47
N ARG A 279 -1.09 -20.58 -2.16
CA ARG A 279 0.19 -20.96 -1.56
C ARG A 279 0.57 -22.41 -1.90
N GLU A 280 -0.39 -23.31 -1.87
CA GLU A 280 -0.21 -24.73 -2.21
C GLU A 280 0.24 -24.95 -3.67
N SER A 281 -0.06 -23.99 -4.55
CA SER A 281 0.33 -24.00 -5.97
C SER A 281 1.53 -23.08 -6.27
N GLY A 282 2.27 -22.65 -5.23
CA GLY A 282 3.45 -21.78 -5.38
C GLY A 282 3.15 -20.29 -5.38
N GLY A 283 1.90 -19.88 -5.16
CA GLY A 283 1.48 -18.50 -4.91
C GLY A 283 1.71 -18.07 -3.46
N ILE A 284 0.92 -17.10 -2.98
CA ILE A 284 1.07 -16.56 -1.63
C ILE A 284 -0.18 -16.68 -0.75
N LEU A 285 -1.36 -16.92 -1.32
CA LEU A 285 -2.64 -16.86 -0.60
C LEU A 285 -3.06 -18.19 0.01
N ASP A 286 -3.56 -18.15 1.24
CA ASP A 286 -4.32 -19.23 1.90
C ASP A 286 -5.83 -18.97 1.87
N GLY A 287 -6.25 -17.70 1.67
CA GLY A 287 -7.64 -17.30 1.60
C GLY A 287 -7.82 -16.01 0.81
N TRP A 288 -9.04 -15.83 0.30
CA TRP A 288 -9.41 -14.65 -0.48
C TRP A 288 -10.79 -14.16 -0.08
N MET A 289 -10.87 -12.89 0.33
CA MET A 289 -12.12 -12.24 0.71
C MET A 289 -12.68 -11.48 -0.49
N ILE A 290 -13.92 -11.71 -0.79
CA ILE A 290 -14.68 -11.07 -1.88
C ILE A 290 -15.94 -10.41 -1.32
N ALA A 291 -16.54 -9.52 -2.08
CA ALA A 291 -17.84 -8.96 -1.74
C ALA A 291 -18.94 -10.05 -1.79
N GLU A 292 -19.97 -9.90 -0.97
CA GLU A 292 -21.06 -10.87 -0.86
C GLU A 292 -21.79 -11.08 -2.20
N GLU A 293 -21.94 -10.01 -2.98
CA GLU A 293 -22.56 -10.04 -4.30
C GLU A 293 -21.81 -10.97 -5.28
N GLU A 294 -20.48 -11.06 -5.15
CA GLU A 294 -19.65 -11.93 -6.01
C GLU A 294 -19.64 -13.40 -5.55
N ALA A 295 -20.04 -13.67 -4.31
CA ALA A 295 -20.15 -15.03 -3.79
C ALA A 295 -21.34 -15.78 -4.40
N ALA A 296 -22.40 -15.07 -4.77
CA ALA A 296 -23.61 -15.65 -5.37
C ALA A 296 -23.39 -16.21 -6.79
N ASP A 297 -22.50 -15.60 -7.56
CA ASP A 297 -22.20 -16.01 -8.95
C ASP A 297 -21.41 -17.34 -9.05
N ARG A 298 -20.92 -17.88 -7.93
CA ARG A 298 -20.22 -19.18 -7.89
C ARG A 298 -21.13 -20.38 -7.64
N ALA A 299 -22.41 -20.16 -7.39
CA ALA A 299 -23.42 -21.21 -7.09
C ALA A 299 -24.27 -21.58 -8.29
N GLY A 300 -23.99 -21.07 -9.49
CA GLY A 300 -24.69 -21.32 -10.75
C GLY A 300 -23.96 -22.24 -11.73
#